data_6527fefb9a5afe90bcd4c3ab049ddcda
#
_entry.id   6527fefb9a5afe90bcd4c3ab049ddcda
#
_cell.length_a   1.000
_cell.length_b   1.000
_cell.length_c   1.000
_cell.angle_alpha   90.00
_cell.angle_beta   90.00
_cell.angle_gamma   90.00
#
_symmetry.space_group_name_H-M   'P 1'
#
loop_
_entity.id
_entity.type
_entity.pdbx_description
1 polymer ?
#
loop_
_entity_poly.entity_id
_entity_poly.type
_entity_poly.pdbx_seq_one_letter_code
_entity_poly.pdbx_strand_id
1 'polypeptide(L)'
;MADPFASRYGPWALVTGASSGIGEQFARQLAARGLNLVITARRGELLEHLAAELRGRQGVKVQVLVLDLSHQDFLPPLTTACAGKDIGLVVSNAGFGLKGEHHQLDATRLTAMLNVNCHAPMLLAHAFAPRMLARGRGGLLFTGSIEGFIAFPWSTGYAATKAFVMALGEGLWGELSARGIDVMVLAPGSTDTDAPTLQGIDRSQLIGLIEPEVVARRALEQLGHRPVLITGWVSRLLVGVLRALPRRFAVQLAGKGIKRALERSAAQRQPSA
;
A
#
# COMPACT_ATOMS: atom_id res chain seq x y z
N MET A 1 -21.29 21.31 8.63
CA MET A 1 -20.03 21.26 9.39
C MET A 1 -18.98 20.53 8.53
N ALA A 2 -17.74 21.00 8.51
CA ALA A 2 -16.67 20.31 7.78
C ALA A 2 -16.44 18.92 8.38
N ASP A 3 -16.16 17.92 7.55
CA ASP A 3 -15.82 16.58 8.00
C ASP A 3 -14.56 16.67 8.92
N PRO A 4 -14.60 16.12 10.15
CA PRO A 4 -13.45 16.11 11.06
C PRO A 4 -12.20 15.52 10.42
N PHE A 5 -12.36 14.52 9.55
CA PHE A 5 -11.26 13.93 8.78
C PHE A 5 -10.62 14.95 7.82
N ALA A 6 -11.45 15.69 7.06
CA ALA A 6 -10.98 16.74 6.17
C ALA A 6 -10.29 17.88 6.92
N SER A 7 -10.78 18.24 8.11
CA SER A 7 -10.14 19.25 8.96
C SER A 7 -8.76 18.82 9.44
N ARG A 8 -8.55 17.53 9.71
CA ARG A 8 -7.28 16.98 10.19
C ARG A 8 -6.28 16.73 9.06
N TYR A 9 -6.74 16.15 7.96
CA TYR A 9 -5.88 15.65 6.87
C TYR A 9 -5.99 16.44 5.57
N GLY A 10 -6.94 17.36 5.44
CA GLY A 10 -7.09 18.20 4.25
C GLY A 10 -6.11 19.39 4.23
N PRO A 11 -6.22 20.24 3.19
CA PRO A 11 -7.18 20.14 2.09
C PRO A 11 -6.79 19.21 0.95
N TRP A 12 -5.54 18.73 0.91
CA TRP A 12 -5.04 17.84 -0.14
C TRP A 12 -4.50 16.52 0.41
N ALA A 13 -4.74 15.45 -0.33
CA ALA A 13 -4.08 14.16 -0.11
C ALA A 13 -3.30 13.72 -1.35
N LEU A 14 -2.16 13.06 -1.13
CA LEU A 14 -1.39 12.37 -2.16
C LEU A 14 -1.66 10.87 -2.06
N VAL A 15 -2.04 10.23 -3.17
CA VAL A 15 -2.26 8.78 -3.24
C VAL A 15 -1.39 8.18 -4.33
N THR A 16 -0.49 7.28 -3.96
CA THR A 16 0.32 6.53 -4.93
C THR A 16 -0.31 5.18 -5.26
N GLY A 17 -0.13 4.71 -6.51
CA GLY A 17 -0.76 3.48 -6.99
C GLY A 17 -2.28 3.57 -7.11
N ALA A 18 -2.80 4.77 -7.44
CA ALA A 18 -4.22 5.06 -7.47
C ALA A 18 -4.99 4.50 -8.68
N SER A 19 -4.31 3.85 -9.63
CA SER A 19 -4.95 3.38 -10.87
C SER A 19 -5.77 2.10 -10.72
N SER A 20 -5.75 1.42 -9.57
CA SER A 20 -6.56 0.22 -9.31
C SER A 20 -6.52 -0.20 -7.83
N GLY A 21 -7.40 -1.13 -7.47
CA GLY A 21 -7.41 -1.85 -6.20
C GLY A 21 -7.52 -0.93 -4.98
N ILE A 22 -6.70 -1.17 -3.95
CA ILE A 22 -6.77 -0.43 -2.69
C ILE A 22 -6.46 1.06 -2.89
N GLY A 23 -5.50 1.40 -3.79
CA GLY A 23 -5.13 2.79 -4.07
C GLY A 23 -6.25 3.59 -4.72
N GLU A 24 -6.97 3.00 -5.66
CA GLU A 24 -8.17 3.59 -6.25
C GLU A 24 -9.25 3.83 -5.19
N GLN A 25 -9.48 2.85 -4.31
CA GLN A 25 -10.45 2.98 -3.25
C GLN A 25 -10.07 4.06 -2.21
N PHE A 26 -8.79 4.22 -1.92
CA PHE A 26 -8.33 5.37 -1.14
C PHE A 26 -8.68 6.69 -1.82
N ALA A 27 -8.39 6.85 -3.11
CA ALA A 27 -8.69 8.06 -3.84
C ALA A 27 -10.20 8.37 -3.83
N ARG A 28 -11.05 7.37 -4.09
CA ARG A 28 -12.52 7.49 -4.04
C ARG A 28 -13.03 7.95 -2.68
N GLN A 29 -12.58 7.31 -1.62
CA GLN A 29 -13.06 7.59 -0.27
C GLN A 29 -12.53 8.90 0.31
N LEU A 30 -11.32 9.32 -0.07
CA LEU A 30 -10.78 10.62 0.30
C LEU A 30 -11.51 11.76 -0.43
N ALA A 31 -11.82 11.58 -1.72
CA ALA A 31 -12.62 12.52 -2.47
C ALA A 31 -14.04 12.66 -1.88
N ALA A 32 -14.67 11.55 -1.51
CA ALA A 32 -16.00 11.55 -0.86
C ALA A 32 -16.01 12.29 0.49
N ARG A 33 -14.85 12.41 1.16
CA ARG A 33 -14.66 13.21 2.38
C ARG A 33 -14.26 14.66 2.10
N GLY A 34 -14.31 15.09 0.83
CA GLY A 34 -14.05 16.45 0.40
C GLY A 34 -12.58 16.84 0.26
N LEU A 35 -11.64 15.88 0.26
CA LEU A 35 -10.25 16.19 0.03
C LEU A 35 -9.94 16.32 -1.47
N ASN A 36 -9.19 17.35 -1.82
CA ASN A 36 -8.55 17.42 -3.14
C ASN A 36 -7.42 16.38 -3.22
N LEU A 37 -7.14 15.91 -4.41
CA LEU A 37 -6.22 14.78 -4.59
C LEU A 37 -5.08 15.10 -5.57
N VAL A 38 -3.88 14.63 -5.24
CA VAL A 38 -2.84 14.31 -6.21
C VAL A 38 -2.80 12.79 -6.32
N ILE A 39 -3.11 12.25 -7.48
CA ILE A 39 -3.10 10.80 -7.72
C ILE A 39 -1.99 10.43 -8.70
N THR A 40 -1.24 9.39 -8.38
CA THR A 40 -0.13 8.96 -9.23
C THR A 40 -0.08 7.45 -9.42
N ALA A 41 0.21 7.04 -10.64
CA ALA A 41 0.53 5.68 -11.08
C ALA A 41 1.12 5.71 -12.49
N ARG A 42 1.49 4.54 -13.03
CA ARG A 42 2.01 4.41 -14.40
C ARG A 42 0.94 4.46 -15.49
N ARG A 43 -0.28 3.99 -15.16
CA ARG A 43 -1.40 3.87 -16.12
C ARG A 43 -2.19 5.17 -16.18
N GLY A 44 -1.77 6.07 -17.10
CA GLY A 44 -2.33 7.42 -17.24
C GLY A 44 -3.83 7.43 -17.55
N GLU A 45 -4.28 6.62 -18.51
CA GLU A 45 -5.70 6.54 -18.90
C GLU A 45 -6.62 6.19 -17.73
N LEU A 46 -6.24 5.22 -16.90
CA LEU A 46 -7.02 4.85 -15.72
C LEU A 46 -7.06 5.95 -14.68
N LEU A 47 -5.94 6.69 -14.51
CA LEU A 47 -5.90 7.84 -13.61
C LEU A 47 -6.80 8.99 -14.09
N GLU A 48 -6.78 9.29 -15.39
CA GLU A 48 -7.63 10.36 -15.94
C GLU A 48 -9.12 10.00 -15.88
N HIS A 49 -9.46 8.73 -16.14
CA HIS A 49 -10.84 8.24 -15.97
C HIS A 49 -11.30 8.41 -14.50
N LEU A 50 -10.50 7.96 -13.56
CA LEU A 50 -10.79 8.12 -12.13
C LEU A 50 -10.89 9.60 -11.75
N ALA A 51 -9.97 10.43 -12.22
CA ALA A 51 -9.98 11.87 -11.94
C ALA A 51 -11.23 12.56 -12.47
N ALA A 52 -11.64 12.25 -13.70
CA ALA A 52 -12.88 12.79 -14.30
C ALA A 52 -14.11 12.42 -13.48
N GLU A 53 -14.20 11.16 -13.05
CA GLU A 53 -15.29 10.68 -12.19
C GLU A 53 -15.32 11.41 -10.84
N LEU A 54 -14.17 11.53 -10.16
CA LEU A 54 -14.08 12.16 -8.86
C LEU A 54 -14.39 13.67 -8.93
N ARG A 55 -13.90 14.36 -9.96
CA ARG A 55 -14.23 15.77 -10.20
C ARG A 55 -15.73 15.97 -10.41
N GLY A 56 -16.36 15.10 -11.22
CA GLY A 56 -17.78 15.20 -11.54
C GLY A 56 -18.70 14.84 -10.38
N ARG A 57 -18.38 13.79 -9.63
CA ARG A 57 -19.27 13.30 -8.55
C ARG A 57 -19.06 14.00 -7.21
N GLN A 58 -17.82 14.36 -6.88
CA GLN A 58 -17.48 14.89 -5.56
C GLN A 58 -17.14 16.38 -5.57
N GLY A 59 -16.99 17.00 -6.74
CA GLY A 59 -16.66 18.42 -6.87
C GLY A 59 -15.25 18.79 -6.36
N VAL A 60 -14.38 17.81 -6.12
CA VAL A 60 -13.02 18.03 -5.63
C VAL A 60 -12.04 18.27 -6.77
N LYS A 61 -10.93 18.96 -6.47
CA LYS A 61 -9.82 19.09 -7.42
C LYS A 61 -8.99 17.80 -7.43
N VAL A 62 -8.69 17.28 -8.61
CA VAL A 62 -7.83 16.11 -8.77
C VAL A 62 -6.73 16.43 -9.76
N GLN A 63 -5.49 16.33 -9.33
CA GLN A 63 -4.32 16.40 -10.20
C GLN A 63 -3.81 14.99 -10.48
N VAL A 64 -3.71 14.66 -11.76
CA VAL A 64 -3.12 13.42 -12.22
C VAL A 64 -1.62 13.65 -12.46
N LEU A 65 -0.81 12.69 -11.99
CA LEU A 65 0.62 12.62 -12.28
C LEU A 65 0.96 11.20 -12.75
N VAL A 66 1.23 11.04 -14.04
CA VAL A 66 1.73 9.76 -14.56
C VAL A 66 3.20 9.64 -14.20
N LEU A 67 3.54 8.69 -13.33
CA LEU A 67 4.88 8.54 -12.78
C LEU A 67 5.19 7.08 -12.44
N ASP A 68 6.39 6.64 -12.76
CA ASP A 68 6.91 5.33 -12.33
C ASP A 68 7.83 5.50 -11.11
N LEU A 69 7.37 5.01 -9.96
CA LEU A 69 8.12 5.05 -8.71
C LEU A 69 9.29 4.04 -8.66
N SER A 70 9.48 3.23 -9.69
CA SER A 70 10.67 2.36 -9.80
C SER A 70 11.93 3.13 -10.22
N HIS A 71 11.80 4.33 -10.77
CA HIS A 71 12.92 5.23 -11.06
C HIS A 71 13.39 5.92 -9.78
N GLN A 72 14.71 6.06 -9.62
CA GLN A 72 15.29 6.67 -8.41
C GLN A 72 15.02 8.18 -8.32
N ASP A 73 14.80 8.84 -9.43
CA ASP A 73 14.55 10.28 -9.59
C ASP A 73 13.05 10.64 -9.59
N PHE A 74 12.18 9.75 -9.09
CA PHE A 74 10.73 9.98 -9.05
C PHE A 74 10.31 11.17 -8.16
N LEU A 75 11.09 11.51 -7.15
CA LEU A 75 10.70 12.48 -6.11
C LEU A 75 10.60 13.91 -6.62
N PRO A 76 11.55 14.48 -7.40
CA PRO A 76 11.46 15.86 -7.89
C PRO A 76 10.19 16.14 -8.69
N PRO A 77 9.80 15.38 -9.72
CA PRO A 77 8.55 15.62 -10.45
C PRO A 77 7.31 15.50 -9.55
N LEU A 78 7.31 14.58 -8.57
CA LEU A 78 6.20 14.41 -7.65
C LEU A 78 6.08 15.61 -6.69
N THR A 79 7.17 16.09 -6.12
CA THR A 79 7.17 17.27 -5.23
C THR A 79 6.81 18.54 -5.99
N THR A 80 7.21 18.67 -7.25
CA THR A 80 6.80 19.76 -8.15
C THR A 80 5.29 19.73 -8.39
N ALA A 81 4.71 18.57 -8.67
CA ALA A 81 3.26 18.41 -8.82
C ALA A 81 2.50 18.77 -7.54
N CYS A 82 3.11 18.59 -6.36
CA CYS A 82 2.54 18.95 -5.07
C CYS A 82 2.84 20.40 -4.64
N ALA A 83 3.64 21.17 -5.43
CA ALA A 83 3.97 22.54 -5.09
C ALA A 83 2.73 23.42 -4.99
N GLY A 84 2.69 24.33 -4.00
CA GLY A 84 1.53 25.18 -3.73
C GLY A 84 0.31 24.47 -3.17
N LYS A 85 0.37 23.14 -2.95
CA LYS A 85 -0.70 22.36 -2.33
C LYS A 85 -0.34 22.00 -0.89
N ASP A 86 -1.26 22.23 0.01
CA ASP A 86 -1.12 21.85 1.41
C ASP A 86 -1.49 20.37 1.56
N ILE A 87 -0.52 19.47 1.30
CA ILE A 87 -0.68 18.01 1.41
C ILE A 87 -0.74 17.63 2.88
N GLY A 88 -1.93 17.26 3.35
CA GLY A 88 -2.15 16.87 4.74
C GLY A 88 -2.18 15.37 4.98
N LEU A 89 -2.32 14.57 3.93
CA LEU A 89 -2.26 13.12 3.98
C LEU A 89 -1.43 12.57 2.83
N VAL A 90 -0.51 11.67 3.14
CA VAL A 90 0.19 10.86 2.13
C VAL A 90 -0.20 9.41 2.30
N VAL A 91 -0.81 8.84 1.27
CA VAL A 91 -1.11 7.41 1.15
C VAL A 91 -0.08 6.78 0.23
N SER A 92 0.98 6.25 0.82
CA SER A 92 2.03 5.49 0.13
C SER A 92 1.54 4.05 -0.08
N ASN A 93 0.75 3.85 -1.14
CA ASN A 93 0.10 2.58 -1.43
C ASN A 93 0.73 1.82 -2.60
N ALA A 94 1.39 2.50 -3.55
CA ALA A 94 2.03 1.84 -4.67
C ALA A 94 2.96 0.72 -4.20
N GLY A 95 2.87 -0.43 -4.87
CA GLY A 95 3.69 -1.59 -4.55
C GLY A 95 3.34 -2.77 -5.44
N PHE A 96 4.28 -3.68 -5.59
CA PHE A 96 4.04 -4.95 -6.25
C PHE A 96 4.92 -6.05 -5.63
N GLY A 97 4.57 -7.30 -5.90
CA GLY A 97 5.31 -8.46 -5.42
C GLY A 97 5.79 -9.35 -6.55
N LEU A 98 6.84 -10.08 -6.27
CA LEU A 98 7.37 -11.16 -7.12
C LEU A 98 7.33 -12.44 -6.31
N LYS A 99 6.83 -13.51 -6.92
CA LYS A 99 6.72 -14.83 -6.32
C LYS A 99 7.51 -15.84 -7.14
N GLY A 100 8.12 -16.79 -6.47
CA GLY A 100 8.96 -17.82 -7.10
C GLY A 100 10.25 -18.06 -6.31
N GLU A 101 11.11 -18.93 -6.83
CA GLU A 101 12.44 -19.17 -6.27
C GLU A 101 13.31 -17.93 -6.47
N HIS A 102 13.82 -17.38 -5.37
CA HIS A 102 14.47 -16.06 -5.37
C HIS A 102 15.61 -15.94 -6.40
N HIS A 103 16.41 -16.97 -6.54
CA HIS A 103 17.55 -16.99 -7.46
C HIS A 103 17.17 -17.06 -8.95
N GLN A 104 15.89 -17.38 -9.26
CA GLN A 104 15.34 -17.45 -10.62
C GLN A 104 14.61 -16.18 -11.02
N LEU A 105 14.35 -15.26 -10.06
CA LEU A 105 13.66 -14.02 -10.35
C LEU A 105 14.57 -13.04 -11.08
N ASP A 106 14.00 -12.29 -12.01
CA ASP A 106 14.70 -11.25 -12.76
C ASP A 106 15.22 -10.14 -11.82
N ALA A 107 16.53 -9.88 -11.87
CA ALA A 107 17.20 -8.92 -11.00
C ALA A 107 16.72 -7.48 -11.21
N THR A 108 16.37 -7.11 -12.45
CA THR A 108 15.86 -5.78 -12.77
C THR A 108 14.50 -5.59 -12.11
N ARG A 109 13.62 -6.60 -12.16
CA ARG A 109 12.32 -6.56 -11.51
C ARG A 109 12.45 -6.57 -9.97
N LEU A 110 13.43 -7.28 -9.40
CA LEU A 110 13.73 -7.24 -7.97
C LEU A 110 14.15 -5.83 -7.53
N THR A 111 15.02 -5.18 -8.30
CA THR A 111 15.44 -3.79 -8.05
C THR A 111 14.27 -2.82 -8.15
N ALA A 112 13.45 -2.93 -9.20
CA ALA A 112 12.24 -2.12 -9.36
C ALA A 112 11.26 -2.31 -8.18
N MET A 113 11.08 -3.55 -7.70
CA MET A 113 10.26 -3.85 -6.52
C MET A 113 10.81 -3.17 -5.26
N LEU A 114 12.12 -3.21 -5.05
CA LEU A 114 12.77 -2.54 -3.92
C LEU A 114 12.57 -1.03 -3.99
N ASN A 115 12.72 -0.42 -5.16
CA ASN A 115 12.53 1.01 -5.36
C ASN A 115 11.08 1.43 -5.04
N VAL A 116 10.09 0.72 -5.59
CA VAL A 116 8.67 1.05 -5.36
C VAL A 116 8.25 0.78 -3.92
N ASN A 117 8.65 -0.37 -3.35
CA ASN A 117 8.14 -0.81 -2.05
C ASN A 117 8.90 -0.24 -0.85
N CYS A 118 10.19 0.16 -1.00
CA CYS A 118 11.02 0.62 0.10
C CYS A 118 11.50 2.07 -0.10
N HIS A 119 12.17 2.34 -1.22
CA HIS A 119 12.75 3.65 -1.49
C HIS A 119 11.66 4.73 -1.58
N ALA A 120 10.58 4.48 -2.34
CA ALA A 120 9.51 5.45 -2.49
C ALA A 120 8.81 5.79 -1.15
N PRO A 121 8.31 4.86 -0.33
CA PRO A 121 7.68 5.22 0.96
C PRO A 121 8.63 5.95 1.91
N MET A 122 9.92 5.60 1.93
CA MET A 122 10.91 6.28 2.75
C MET A 122 11.10 7.74 2.33
N LEU A 123 11.28 8.00 1.04
CA LEU A 123 11.44 9.36 0.52
C LEU A 123 10.16 10.19 0.59
N LEU A 124 8.99 9.59 0.39
CA LEU A 124 7.71 10.28 0.58
C LEU A 124 7.55 10.75 2.02
N ALA A 125 7.83 9.89 3.00
CA ALA A 125 7.78 10.28 4.40
C ALA A 125 8.75 11.45 4.68
N HIS A 126 9.99 11.34 4.23
CA HIS A 126 11.01 12.38 4.41
C HIS A 126 10.60 13.73 3.79
N ALA A 127 10.04 13.72 2.59
CA ALA A 127 9.67 14.93 1.86
C ALA A 127 8.44 15.66 2.45
N PHE A 128 7.44 14.90 2.96
CA PHE A 128 6.17 15.48 3.38
C PHE A 128 6.03 15.68 4.89
N ALA A 129 6.72 14.89 5.74
CA ALA A 129 6.64 15.03 7.19
C ALA A 129 7.02 16.44 7.70
N PRO A 130 8.05 17.13 7.18
CA PRO A 130 8.41 18.48 7.66
C PRO A 130 7.28 19.49 7.54
N ARG A 131 6.51 19.48 6.45
CA ARG A 131 5.38 20.39 6.26
C ARG A 131 4.21 20.06 7.20
N MET A 132 3.94 18.77 7.44
CA MET A 132 2.94 18.33 8.40
C MET A 132 3.33 18.73 9.83
N LEU A 133 4.60 18.58 10.19
CA LEU A 133 5.13 18.98 11.49
C LEU A 133 5.01 20.51 11.72
N ALA A 134 5.29 21.32 10.70
CA ALA A 134 5.12 22.77 10.78
C ALA A 134 3.64 23.17 11.02
N ARG A 135 2.68 22.36 10.56
CA ARG A 135 1.23 22.55 10.81
C ARG A 135 0.76 21.98 12.13
N GLY A 136 1.52 21.11 12.77
CA GLY A 136 1.09 20.33 13.93
C GLY A 136 -0.03 19.32 13.65
N ARG A 137 -0.29 18.97 12.38
CA ARG A 137 -1.29 17.98 11.98
C ARG A 137 -1.01 17.39 10.61
N GLY A 138 -1.43 16.16 10.38
CA GLY A 138 -1.28 15.45 9.12
C GLY A 138 -1.26 13.93 9.31
N GLY A 139 -1.06 13.21 8.21
CA GLY A 139 -1.01 11.75 8.25
C GLY A 139 -0.13 11.12 7.19
N LEU A 140 0.51 10.02 7.57
CA LEU A 140 1.27 9.12 6.70
C LEU A 140 0.66 7.72 6.79
N LEU A 141 0.12 7.22 5.70
CA LEU A 141 -0.45 5.89 5.60
C LEU A 141 0.36 5.06 4.63
N PHE A 142 0.93 3.96 5.09
CA PHE A 142 1.74 3.05 4.30
C PHE A 142 1.01 1.74 4.07
N THR A 143 1.03 1.22 2.84
CA THR A 143 0.51 -0.11 2.53
C THR A 143 1.60 -1.16 2.68
N GLY A 144 1.62 -1.81 3.83
CA GLY A 144 2.41 -2.99 4.14
C GLY A 144 1.83 -4.27 3.56
N SER A 145 1.93 -5.36 4.31
CA SER A 145 1.31 -6.68 4.05
C SER A 145 1.44 -7.54 5.30
N ILE A 146 0.58 -8.56 5.44
CA ILE A 146 0.80 -9.61 6.44
C ILE A 146 2.13 -10.36 6.21
N GLU A 147 2.65 -10.37 4.99
CA GLU A 147 3.96 -10.94 4.67
C GLU A 147 5.14 -10.14 5.25
N GLY A 148 4.91 -8.93 5.79
CA GLY A 148 5.92 -8.15 6.50
C GLY A 148 6.19 -8.59 7.94
N PHE A 149 5.35 -9.45 8.53
CA PHE A 149 5.52 -9.90 9.91
C PHE A 149 6.48 -11.08 10.08
N ILE A 150 6.63 -11.88 9.04
CA ILE A 150 7.46 -13.09 9.02
C ILE A 150 8.01 -13.29 7.61
N ALA A 151 9.13 -14.02 7.50
CA ALA A 151 9.66 -14.42 6.20
C ALA A 151 8.75 -15.44 5.52
N PHE A 152 8.43 -15.18 4.25
CA PHE A 152 7.64 -16.08 3.40
C PHE A 152 8.54 -16.64 2.27
N PRO A 153 8.99 -17.89 2.33
CA PRO A 153 9.63 -18.55 1.19
C PRO A 153 8.77 -18.47 -0.07
N TRP A 154 9.40 -18.40 -1.24
CA TRP A 154 8.80 -18.12 -2.56
C TRP A 154 8.17 -16.73 -2.69
N SER A 155 8.24 -15.92 -1.65
CA SER A 155 7.89 -14.50 -1.62
C SER A 155 9.00 -13.68 -0.95
N THR A 156 10.22 -14.20 -0.92
CA THR A 156 11.31 -13.72 -0.06
C THR A 156 11.59 -12.23 -0.22
N GLY A 157 11.81 -11.77 -1.45
CA GLY A 157 12.08 -10.35 -1.73
C GLY A 157 10.89 -9.46 -1.36
N TYR A 158 9.68 -9.85 -1.71
CA TYR A 158 8.48 -9.09 -1.37
C TYR A 158 8.26 -9.01 0.14
N ALA A 159 8.33 -10.12 0.85
CA ALA A 159 8.21 -10.15 2.31
C ALA A 159 9.26 -9.25 2.99
N ALA A 160 10.50 -9.25 2.50
CA ALA A 160 11.56 -8.37 2.99
C ALA A 160 11.21 -6.88 2.77
N THR A 161 10.68 -6.52 1.58
CA THR A 161 10.25 -5.13 1.33
C THR A 161 9.08 -4.73 2.24
N LYS A 162 8.16 -5.64 2.54
CA LYS A 162 7.02 -5.34 3.42
C LYS A 162 7.43 -5.29 4.89
N ALA A 163 8.43 -6.07 5.31
CA ALA A 163 9.05 -5.92 6.63
C ALA A 163 9.74 -4.55 6.79
N PHE A 164 10.42 -4.06 5.75
CA PHE A 164 10.95 -2.68 5.72
C PHE A 164 9.85 -1.64 5.97
N VAL A 165 8.71 -1.74 5.26
CA VAL A 165 7.59 -0.80 5.42
C VAL A 165 7.00 -0.86 6.83
N MET A 166 6.90 -2.07 7.41
CA MET A 166 6.44 -2.23 8.80
C MET A 166 7.35 -1.48 9.76
N ALA A 167 8.66 -1.74 9.69
CA ALA A 167 9.64 -1.10 10.58
C ALA A 167 9.69 0.42 10.38
N LEU A 168 9.66 0.90 9.13
CA LEU A 168 9.63 2.33 8.80
C LEU A 168 8.39 3.01 9.41
N GLY A 169 7.21 2.44 9.19
CA GLY A 169 5.98 3.05 9.66
C GLY A 169 5.83 3.03 11.19
N GLU A 170 6.21 1.94 11.85
CA GLU A 170 6.21 1.85 13.31
C GLU A 170 7.22 2.82 13.94
N GLY A 171 8.43 2.95 13.36
CA GLY A 171 9.43 3.94 13.78
C GLY A 171 8.91 5.36 13.64
N LEU A 172 8.38 5.73 12.48
CA LEU A 172 7.80 7.06 12.24
C LEU A 172 6.58 7.33 13.13
N TRP A 173 5.77 6.33 13.45
CA TRP A 173 4.69 6.49 14.44
C TRP A 173 5.25 6.89 15.80
N GLY A 174 6.31 6.23 16.27
CA GLY A 174 6.99 6.57 17.53
C GLY A 174 7.56 7.99 17.55
N GLU A 175 8.12 8.46 16.43
CA GLU A 175 8.74 9.78 16.32
C GLU A 175 7.72 10.93 16.17
N LEU A 176 6.57 10.68 15.51
CA LEU A 176 5.72 11.75 14.99
C LEU A 176 4.36 11.84 15.70
N SER A 177 3.85 10.77 16.34
CA SER A 177 2.52 10.75 16.92
C SER A 177 2.33 11.80 18.04
N ALA A 178 3.31 11.95 18.93
CA ALA A 178 3.29 12.97 19.98
C ALA A 178 3.38 14.41 19.43
N ARG A 179 3.73 14.56 18.15
CA ARG A 179 3.86 15.84 17.46
C ARG A 179 2.66 16.15 16.56
N GLY A 180 1.56 15.41 16.72
CA GLY A 180 0.31 15.63 16.02
C GLY A 180 0.22 15.01 14.63
N ILE A 181 1.17 14.16 14.23
CA ILE A 181 1.16 13.49 12.93
C ILE A 181 0.76 12.03 13.11
N ASP A 182 -0.32 11.62 12.46
CA ASP A 182 -0.79 10.25 12.51
C ASP A 182 -0.02 9.39 11.50
N VAL A 183 0.55 8.30 11.97
CA VAL A 183 1.24 7.35 11.11
C VAL A 183 0.63 5.97 11.29
N MET A 184 0.36 5.28 10.20
CA MET A 184 -0.17 3.92 10.24
C MET A 184 0.35 3.07 9.10
N VAL A 185 0.66 1.82 9.39
CA VAL A 185 0.87 0.78 8.39
C VAL A 185 -0.38 -0.06 8.27
N LEU A 186 -0.98 -0.03 7.10
CA LEU A 186 -2.02 -0.98 6.69
C LEU A 186 -1.34 -2.27 6.26
N ALA A 187 -1.61 -3.37 6.92
CA ALA A 187 -1.13 -4.70 6.57
C ALA A 187 -2.29 -5.58 6.06
N PRO A 188 -2.64 -5.46 4.77
CA PRO A 188 -3.72 -6.26 4.21
C PRO A 188 -3.32 -7.73 4.11
N GLY A 189 -4.31 -8.60 4.28
CA GLY A 189 -4.25 -9.99 3.86
C GLY A 189 -4.68 -10.14 2.40
N SER A 190 -5.31 -11.26 2.07
CA SER A 190 -5.86 -11.49 0.73
C SER A 190 -6.92 -10.45 0.41
N THR A 191 -6.63 -9.61 -0.58
CA THR A 191 -7.54 -8.55 -1.04
C THR A 191 -7.92 -8.81 -2.49
N ASP A 192 -9.18 -8.60 -2.82
CA ASP A 192 -9.72 -8.82 -4.15
C ASP A 192 -9.29 -7.74 -5.13
N THR A 193 -8.09 -7.90 -5.67
CA THR A 193 -7.43 -6.99 -6.62
C THR A 193 -6.72 -7.80 -7.70
N ASP A 194 -6.14 -7.12 -8.68
CA ASP A 194 -5.32 -7.77 -9.72
C ASP A 194 -3.96 -8.26 -9.19
N ALA A 195 -3.53 -7.81 -8.01
CA ALA A 195 -2.19 -8.07 -7.49
C ALA A 195 -1.85 -9.58 -7.38
N PRO A 196 -2.72 -10.46 -6.85
CA PRO A 196 -2.45 -11.90 -6.82
C PRO A 196 -2.22 -12.50 -8.21
N THR A 197 -3.09 -12.17 -9.17
CA THR A 197 -2.99 -12.65 -10.56
C THR A 197 -1.70 -12.19 -11.21
N LEU A 198 -1.31 -10.94 -11.02
CA LEU A 198 -0.04 -10.38 -11.50
C LEU A 198 1.20 -11.06 -10.84
N GLN A 199 1.03 -11.63 -9.65
CA GLN A 199 2.05 -12.40 -8.94
C GLN A 199 2.02 -13.90 -9.27
N GLY A 200 1.17 -14.32 -10.20
CA GLY A 200 1.07 -15.72 -10.62
C GLY A 200 0.20 -16.60 -9.73
N ILE A 201 -0.59 -16.04 -8.82
CA ILE A 201 -1.51 -16.76 -7.94
C ILE A 201 -2.94 -16.60 -8.47
N ASP A 202 -3.64 -17.71 -8.65
CA ASP A 202 -5.06 -17.68 -9.00
C ASP A 202 -5.90 -17.21 -7.80
N ARG A 203 -6.87 -16.33 -8.05
CA ARG A 203 -7.76 -15.76 -7.02
C ARG A 203 -8.54 -16.84 -6.25
N SER A 204 -8.89 -17.94 -6.90
CA SER A 204 -9.59 -19.08 -6.27
C SER A 204 -8.77 -19.76 -5.18
N GLN A 205 -7.45 -19.57 -5.16
CA GLN A 205 -6.55 -20.15 -4.14
C GLN A 205 -6.43 -19.26 -2.88
N LEU A 206 -7.05 -18.08 -2.88
CA LEU A 206 -6.97 -17.14 -1.78
C LEU A 206 -8.09 -17.39 -0.78
N ILE A 207 -7.73 -17.41 0.50
CA ILE A 207 -8.67 -17.58 1.61
C ILE A 207 -8.91 -16.22 2.28
N GLY A 208 -10.18 -15.94 2.60
CA GLY A 208 -10.54 -14.73 3.33
C GLY A 208 -10.35 -13.46 2.51
N LEU A 209 -10.69 -13.51 1.23
CA LEU A 209 -10.70 -12.35 0.33
C LEU A 209 -11.55 -11.22 0.94
N ILE A 210 -11.00 -10.01 0.88
CA ILE A 210 -11.67 -8.79 1.34
C ILE A 210 -11.70 -7.81 0.19
N GLU A 211 -12.84 -7.18 -0.01
CA GLU A 211 -13.00 -6.12 -1.00
C GLU A 211 -12.05 -4.94 -0.71
N PRO A 212 -11.38 -4.39 -1.74
CA PRO A 212 -10.44 -3.28 -1.57
C PRO A 212 -11.11 -2.03 -0.98
N GLU A 213 -12.40 -1.82 -1.24
CA GLU A 213 -13.19 -0.76 -0.64
C GLU A 213 -13.24 -0.88 0.89
N VAL A 214 -13.51 -2.09 1.40
CA VAL A 214 -13.57 -2.36 2.84
C VAL A 214 -12.18 -2.18 3.48
N VAL A 215 -11.12 -2.58 2.78
CA VAL A 215 -9.74 -2.43 3.24
C VAL A 215 -9.39 -0.95 3.39
N ALA A 216 -9.65 -0.15 2.36
CA ALA A 216 -9.38 1.29 2.36
C ALA A 216 -10.22 2.02 3.41
N ARG A 217 -11.52 1.72 3.51
CA ARG A 217 -12.41 2.32 4.51
C ARG A 217 -11.92 2.09 5.92
N ARG A 218 -11.60 0.84 6.28
CA ARG A 218 -11.09 0.51 7.62
C ARG A 218 -9.75 1.19 7.91
N ALA A 219 -8.88 1.34 6.91
CA ALA A 219 -7.62 2.03 7.07
C ALA A 219 -7.85 3.51 7.40
N LEU A 220 -8.72 4.20 6.66
CA LEU A 220 -9.02 5.61 6.91
C LEU A 220 -9.73 5.83 8.27
N GLU A 221 -10.61 4.91 8.68
CA GLU A 221 -11.29 4.95 9.99
C GLU A 221 -10.32 4.72 11.16
N GLN A 222 -9.24 3.98 10.94
CA GLN A 222 -8.29 3.60 12.00
C GLN A 222 -7.01 4.45 12.01
N LEU A 223 -6.83 5.32 11.02
CA LEU A 223 -5.70 6.25 11.00
C LEU A 223 -5.77 7.18 12.23
N GLY A 224 -4.65 7.30 12.92
CA GLY A 224 -4.55 8.04 14.18
C GLY A 224 -4.90 7.23 15.44
N HIS A 225 -5.45 6.01 15.32
CA HIS A 225 -5.83 5.19 16.47
C HIS A 225 -4.83 4.06 16.79
N ARG A 226 -4.03 3.64 15.81
CA ARG A 226 -3.05 2.55 15.98
C ARG A 226 -1.92 2.63 14.97
N PRO A 227 -0.71 2.16 15.30
CA PRO A 227 0.42 2.17 14.38
C PRO A 227 0.28 1.14 13.25
N VAL A 228 -0.40 0.01 13.48
CA VAL A 228 -0.55 -1.07 12.52
C VAL A 228 -1.99 -1.56 12.49
N LEU A 229 -2.53 -1.73 11.27
CA LEU A 229 -3.85 -2.32 11.05
C LEU A 229 -3.74 -3.56 10.17
N ILE A 230 -4.02 -4.74 10.72
CA ILE A 230 -4.21 -5.98 9.94
C ILE A 230 -5.69 -6.10 9.57
N THR A 231 -6.00 -6.17 8.28
CA THR A 231 -7.38 -6.36 7.81
C THR A 231 -7.72 -7.86 7.68
N GLY A 232 -8.95 -8.19 8.06
CA GLY A 232 -9.46 -9.56 8.04
C GLY A 232 -9.12 -10.37 9.31
N TRP A 233 -10.11 -11.10 9.80
CA TRP A 233 -9.92 -11.94 10.99
C TRP A 233 -9.03 -13.15 10.71
N VAL A 234 -9.13 -13.73 9.51
CA VAL A 234 -8.27 -14.84 9.05
C VAL A 234 -6.81 -14.41 9.05
N SER A 235 -6.51 -13.23 8.49
CA SER A 235 -5.15 -12.68 8.44
C SER A 235 -4.60 -12.38 9.83
N ARG A 236 -5.42 -11.84 10.73
CA ARG A 236 -5.04 -11.60 12.12
C ARG A 236 -4.70 -12.91 12.86
N LEU A 237 -5.55 -13.93 12.69
CA LEU A 237 -5.31 -15.24 13.28
C LEU A 237 -4.02 -15.87 12.71
N LEU A 238 -3.84 -15.84 11.39
CA LEU A 238 -2.65 -16.37 10.73
C LEU A 238 -1.37 -15.69 11.25
N VAL A 239 -1.33 -14.36 11.27
CA VAL A 239 -0.17 -13.62 11.80
C VAL A 239 0.05 -13.95 13.28
N GLY A 240 -1.00 -14.04 14.10
CA GLY A 240 -0.91 -14.43 15.50
C GLY A 240 -0.28 -15.80 15.68
N VAL A 241 -0.76 -16.80 14.96
CA VAL A 241 -0.21 -18.16 15.00
C VAL A 241 1.25 -18.19 14.53
N LEU A 242 1.56 -17.57 13.40
CA LEU A 242 2.93 -17.57 12.87
C LEU A 242 3.91 -16.87 13.81
N ARG A 243 3.51 -15.82 14.51
CA ARG A 243 4.36 -15.12 15.49
C ARG A 243 4.57 -15.91 16.79
N ALA A 244 3.62 -16.75 17.17
CA ALA A 244 3.70 -17.59 18.38
C ALA A 244 4.56 -18.84 18.17
N LEU A 245 4.75 -19.28 16.94
CA LEU A 245 5.56 -20.47 16.62
C LEU A 245 7.06 -20.17 16.67
N PRO A 246 7.91 -21.16 17.03
CA PRO A 246 9.35 -21.05 16.84
C PRO A 246 9.66 -20.72 15.37
N ARG A 247 10.57 -19.77 15.15
CA ARG A 247 10.78 -19.12 13.83
C ARG A 247 10.96 -20.10 12.67
N ARG A 248 11.68 -21.21 12.87
CA ARG A 248 11.89 -22.24 11.82
C ARG A 248 10.57 -22.86 11.35
N PHE A 249 9.65 -23.15 12.27
CA PHE A 249 8.35 -23.75 11.93
C PHE A 249 7.43 -22.73 11.26
N ALA A 250 7.42 -21.50 11.76
CA ALA A 250 6.64 -20.42 11.18
C ALA A 250 7.04 -20.14 9.71
N VAL A 251 8.34 -20.07 9.41
CA VAL A 251 8.85 -19.86 8.05
C VAL A 251 8.50 -21.04 7.12
N GLN A 252 8.66 -22.28 7.62
CA GLN A 252 8.28 -23.46 6.84
C GLN A 252 6.79 -23.53 6.53
N LEU A 253 5.95 -23.20 7.52
CA LEU A 253 4.49 -23.19 7.36
C LEU A 253 4.05 -22.13 6.36
N ALA A 254 4.56 -20.91 6.49
CA ALA A 254 4.30 -19.80 5.56
C ALA A 254 4.72 -20.16 4.13
N GLY A 255 5.91 -20.77 3.96
CA GLY A 255 6.41 -21.20 2.66
C GLY A 255 5.56 -22.29 1.99
N LYS A 256 5.09 -23.27 2.76
CA LYS A 256 4.21 -24.33 2.22
C LYS A 256 2.94 -23.76 1.59
N GLY A 257 2.36 -22.71 2.18
CA GLY A 257 1.17 -22.05 1.64
C GLY A 257 1.43 -21.42 0.27
N ILE A 258 2.49 -20.62 0.15
CA ILE A 258 2.84 -19.95 -1.12
C ILE A 258 3.23 -20.97 -2.19
N LYS A 259 4.06 -21.95 -1.85
CA LYS A 259 4.48 -22.99 -2.80
C LYS A 259 3.29 -23.72 -3.42
N ARG A 260 2.36 -24.18 -2.58
CA ARG A 260 1.14 -24.86 -3.04
C ARG A 260 0.28 -23.96 -3.95
N ALA A 261 0.14 -22.68 -3.62
CA ALA A 261 -0.63 -21.76 -4.45
C ALA A 261 0.02 -21.57 -5.83
N LEU A 262 1.34 -21.46 -5.90
CA LEU A 262 2.08 -21.36 -7.16
C LEU A 262 1.96 -22.63 -8.01
N GLU A 263 2.16 -23.80 -7.40
CA GLU A 263 2.07 -25.12 -8.08
C GLU A 263 0.66 -25.35 -8.67
N ARG A 264 -0.40 -25.07 -7.91
CA ARG A 264 -1.78 -25.18 -8.38
C ARG A 264 -2.09 -24.21 -9.52
N SER A 265 -1.66 -22.97 -9.40
CA SER A 265 -1.85 -21.96 -10.45
C SER A 265 -1.07 -22.29 -11.73
N ALA A 266 0.11 -22.93 -11.61
CA ALA A 266 0.87 -23.42 -12.77
C ALA A 266 0.16 -24.59 -13.47
N ALA A 267 -0.37 -25.54 -12.70
CA ALA A 267 -1.12 -26.67 -13.25
C ALA A 267 -2.39 -26.27 -14.02
N GLN A 268 -3.08 -25.21 -13.56
CA GLN A 268 -4.27 -24.68 -14.22
C GLN A 268 -3.96 -23.93 -15.53
N ARG A 269 -2.73 -23.50 -15.75
CA ARG A 269 -2.29 -22.78 -16.97
C ARG A 269 -1.77 -23.69 -18.07
N GLN A 270 -1.49 -24.97 -17.76
CA GLN A 270 -1.13 -25.93 -18.80
C GLN A 270 -2.43 -26.35 -19.51
N PRO A 271 -2.57 -26.11 -20.85
CA PRO A 271 -3.68 -26.65 -21.60
C PRO A 271 -3.63 -28.18 -21.47
N SER A 272 -4.78 -28.78 -21.20
CA SER A 272 -4.96 -30.22 -21.32
C SER A 272 -4.48 -30.65 -22.73
N ALA A 273 -3.43 -31.44 -22.77
CA ALA A 273 -2.86 -32.00 -23.99
C ALA A 273 -3.86 -32.93 -24.70
#